data_5c82fd991a70dfd0bb3a4635b7e0282c
#
_entry.id   5c82fd991a70dfd0bb3a4635b7e0282c
#
_cell.length_a   1.000
_cell.length_b   1.000
_cell.length_c   1.000
_cell.angle_alpha   90.00
_cell.angle_beta   90.00
_cell.angle_gamma   90.00
#
_symmetry.space_group_name_H-M   'P 1'
#
loop_
_entity.id
_entity.type
_entity.pdbx_description
1 polymer ?
#
loop_
_entity_poly.entity_id
_entity_poly.type
_entity_poly.pdbx_seq_one_letter_code
_entity_poly.pdbx_strand_id
1 'polypeptide(L)'
;MDYRLFYAQGSASDGIRLVLEEIGVPYKLLQSTIEKGKPRPPEQLEINPNGWVPVLMYGDNGIYECAAITIFLCDRHPESSLAL
;
A
#
# COMPACT_ATOMS: atom_id res chain seq x y z
N MET A 1 10.27 -10.12 -5.94
CA MET A 1 9.16 -10.14 -4.96
C MET A 1 8.04 -9.28 -5.45
N ASP A 2 6.82 -9.74 -5.22
CA ASP A 2 5.65 -9.02 -5.69
C ASP A 2 5.19 -7.98 -4.67
N TYR A 3 4.67 -6.88 -5.19
CA TYR A 3 3.97 -5.90 -4.36
C TYR A 3 2.52 -6.32 -4.22
N ARG A 4 1.97 -6.17 -3.02
CA ARG A 4 0.55 -6.37 -2.75
C ARG A 4 0.07 -5.18 -1.93
N LEU A 5 -1.02 -4.58 -2.34
CA LEU A 5 -1.55 -3.38 -1.69
C LEU A 5 -2.94 -3.66 -1.13
N PHE A 6 -3.08 -3.54 0.18
CA PHE A 6 -4.39 -3.51 0.80
C PHE A 6 -4.99 -2.13 0.54
N TYR A 7 -6.15 -2.11 -0.06
CA TYR A 7 -6.76 -0.85 -0.49
C TYR A 7 -8.25 -0.82 -0.21
N ALA A 8 -8.80 0.40 -0.13
CA ALA A 8 -10.23 0.64 -0.13
C ALA A 8 -10.47 1.83 -1.03
N GLN A 9 -11.41 1.69 -1.95
CA GLN A 9 -11.73 2.74 -2.90
C GLN A 9 -12.15 4.02 -2.18
N GLY A 10 -11.67 5.17 -2.65
CA GLY A 10 -11.99 6.45 -2.04
C GLY A 10 -11.17 6.78 -0.80
N SER A 11 -10.12 6.01 -0.53
CA SER A 11 -9.25 6.24 0.62
C SER A 11 -7.86 6.70 0.17
N ALA A 12 -6.98 6.94 1.15
CA ALA A 12 -5.59 7.30 0.88
C ALA A 12 -4.84 6.23 0.07
N SER A 13 -5.33 5.00 0.06
CA SER A 13 -4.72 3.93 -0.74
C SER A 13 -4.78 4.20 -2.23
N ASP A 14 -5.72 5.03 -2.69
CA ASP A 14 -5.80 5.40 -4.11
C ASP A 14 -4.54 6.13 -4.56
N GLY A 15 -3.98 6.99 -3.70
CA GLY A 15 -2.74 7.69 -4.01
C GLY A 15 -1.55 6.75 -4.17
N ILE A 16 -1.46 5.74 -3.30
CA ILE A 16 -0.39 4.73 -3.40
C ILE A 16 -0.54 3.89 -4.67
N ARG A 17 -1.77 3.58 -5.03
CA ARG A 17 -2.03 2.85 -6.26
C ARG A 17 -1.54 3.64 -7.48
N LEU A 18 -1.76 4.97 -7.48
CA LEU A 18 -1.24 5.83 -8.56
C LEU A 18 0.28 5.83 -8.60
N VAL A 19 0.94 5.82 -7.44
CA VAL A 19 2.41 5.74 -7.38
C VAL A 19 2.88 4.43 -8.01
N LEU A 20 2.26 3.30 -7.68
CA LEU A 20 2.63 2.00 -8.26
C LEU A 20 2.42 1.98 -9.78
N GLU A 21 1.33 2.57 -10.25
CA GLU A 21 1.05 2.67 -11.68
C GLU A 21 2.12 3.52 -12.39
N GLU A 22 2.51 4.63 -11.79
CA GLU A 22 3.49 5.53 -12.37
C GLU A 22 4.87 4.89 -12.44
N ILE A 23 5.24 4.11 -11.43
CA ILE A 23 6.49 3.36 -11.43
C ILE A 23 6.47 2.25 -12.48
N GLY A 24 5.29 1.68 -12.74
CA GLY A 24 5.13 0.63 -13.74
C GLY A 24 5.48 -0.77 -13.25
N VAL A 25 5.53 -0.99 -11.94
CA VAL A 25 5.81 -2.33 -11.40
C VAL A 25 4.52 -3.14 -11.29
N PRO A 26 4.60 -4.47 -11.45
CA PRO A 26 3.42 -5.30 -11.21
C PRO A 26 3.06 -5.31 -9.73
N TYR A 27 1.77 -5.29 -9.44
CA TYR A 27 1.27 -5.37 -8.08
C TYR A 27 -0.10 -6.01 -8.06
N LYS A 28 -0.49 -6.51 -6.90
CA LYS A 28 -1.83 -7.07 -6.68
C LYS A 28 -2.58 -6.21 -5.70
N LEU A 29 -3.87 -6.05 -5.93
CA LEU A 29 -4.76 -5.34 -5.02
C LEU A 29 -5.46 -6.34 -4.11
N LEU A 30 -5.45 -6.07 -2.81
CA LEU A 30 -6.13 -6.87 -1.82
C LEU A 30 -7.24 -6.01 -1.22
N GLN A 31 -8.48 -6.42 -1.42
CA GLN A 31 -9.63 -5.64 -1.00
C GLN A 31 -9.69 -5.51 0.52
N SER A 32 -9.78 -4.29 1.00
CA SER A 32 -10.00 -3.96 2.39
C SER A 32 -11.18 -3.00 2.47
N THR A 33 -11.35 -2.33 3.60
CA THR A 33 -12.44 -1.40 3.81
C THR A 33 -12.02 -0.29 4.77
N ILE A 34 -12.66 0.87 4.65
CA ILE A 34 -12.53 1.95 5.61
C ILE A 34 -13.84 2.12 6.41
N GLU A 35 -14.82 1.29 6.15
CA GLU A 35 -16.10 1.39 6.83
C GLU A 35 -15.97 0.93 8.29
N LYS A 36 -16.51 1.77 9.17
CA LYS A 36 -16.52 1.46 10.60
C LYS A 36 -17.35 0.20 10.87
N GLY A 37 -16.79 -0.70 11.65
CA GLY A 37 -17.46 -1.94 12.02
C GLY A 37 -17.35 -3.07 11.03
N LYS A 38 -16.75 -2.84 9.86
CA LYS A 38 -16.51 -3.91 8.90
C LYS A 38 -15.18 -4.59 9.17
N PRO A 39 -15.12 -5.92 9.07
CA PRO A 39 -13.86 -6.63 9.33
C PRO A 39 -12.82 -6.36 8.25
N ARG A 40 -11.57 -6.22 8.69
CA ARG A 40 -10.42 -6.10 7.80
C ARG A 40 -9.77 -7.46 7.62
N PRO A 41 -9.05 -7.68 6.49
CA PRO A 41 -8.31 -8.93 6.32
C PRO A 41 -7.36 -9.18 7.48
N PRO A 42 -7.29 -10.41 8.00
CA PRO A 42 -6.38 -10.71 9.12
C PRO A 42 -4.92 -10.39 8.85
N GLU A 43 -4.46 -10.62 7.62
CA GLU A 43 -3.09 -10.31 7.23
C GLU A 43 -2.79 -8.82 7.36
N GLN A 44 -3.74 -7.97 7.00
CA GLN A 44 -3.62 -6.53 7.16
C GLN A 44 -3.47 -6.15 8.63
N LEU A 45 -4.27 -6.75 9.49
CA LEU A 45 -4.28 -6.45 10.92
C LEU A 45 -3.01 -6.90 11.61
N GLU A 46 -2.34 -7.93 11.10
CA GLU A 46 -1.05 -8.35 11.62
C GLU A 46 0.02 -7.27 11.44
N ILE A 47 -0.07 -6.54 10.32
CA ILE A 47 0.88 -5.48 10.02
C ILE A 47 0.47 -4.17 10.70
N ASN A 48 -0.82 -3.84 10.61
CA ASN A 48 -1.34 -2.60 11.17
C ASN A 48 -2.62 -2.89 11.96
N PRO A 49 -2.52 -3.13 13.27
CA PRO A 49 -3.68 -3.47 14.10
C PRO A 49 -4.79 -2.42 14.08
N ASN A 50 -4.49 -1.20 13.72
CA ASN A 50 -5.49 -0.13 13.61
C ASN A 50 -6.45 -0.35 12.45
N GLY A 51 -6.09 -1.20 11.49
CA GLY A 51 -6.95 -1.51 10.36
C GLY A 51 -7.05 -0.43 9.31
N TRP A 52 -6.13 0.53 9.29
CA TRP A 52 -6.10 1.60 8.31
C TRP A 52 -5.45 1.15 7.01
N VAL A 53 -5.89 1.72 5.90
CA VAL A 53 -5.24 1.55 4.60
C VAL A 53 -4.57 2.88 4.25
N PRO A 54 -3.50 2.86 3.43
CA PRO A 54 -2.93 1.72 2.74
C PRO A 54 -1.99 0.89 3.60
N VAL A 55 -1.83 -0.38 3.23
CA VAL A 55 -0.73 -1.24 3.70
C VAL A 55 -0.11 -1.87 2.48
N LEU A 56 1.19 -1.67 2.29
CA LEU A 56 1.91 -2.27 1.17
C LEU A 56 2.72 -3.46 1.67
N MET A 57 2.51 -4.60 1.02
CA MET A 57 3.30 -5.80 1.29
C MET A 57 4.36 -5.97 0.23
N TYR A 58 5.59 -6.19 0.66
CA TYR A 58 6.69 -6.55 -0.23
C TYR A 58 7.29 -7.84 0.31
N GLY A 59 6.94 -8.96 -0.31
CA GLY A 59 7.21 -10.26 0.27
C GLY A 59 6.47 -10.39 1.60
N ASP A 60 7.19 -10.71 2.65
CA ASP A 60 6.62 -10.85 4.00
C ASP A 60 6.69 -9.56 4.82
N ASN A 61 7.23 -8.49 4.24
CA ASN A 61 7.37 -7.21 4.92
C ASN A 61 6.19 -6.32 4.63
N GLY A 62 5.62 -5.73 5.65
CA GLY A 62 4.51 -4.80 5.51
C GLY A 62 4.92 -3.39 5.91
N ILE A 63 4.45 -2.43 5.12
CA ILE A 63 4.72 -1.01 5.35
C ILE A 63 3.38 -0.30 5.35
N TYR A 64 3.17 0.57 6.31
CA TYR A 64 1.95 1.38 6.36
C TYR A 64 2.32 2.84 6.57
N GLU A 65 1.35 3.74 6.47
CA GLU A 65 1.49 5.18 6.36
C GLU A 65 1.92 5.59 4.95
N CYS A 66 1.13 6.45 4.35
CA CYS A 66 1.34 6.86 2.95
C CYS A 66 2.74 7.42 2.70
N ALA A 67 3.24 8.26 3.62
CA ALA A 67 4.57 8.85 3.45
C ALA A 67 5.66 7.80 3.46
N ALA A 68 5.57 6.84 4.40
CA ALA A 68 6.56 5.77 4.51
C ALA A 68 6.54 4.87 3.28
N ILE A 69 5.35 4.54 2.77
CA ILE A 69 5.21 3.72 1.57
C ILE A 69 5.80 4.44 0.37
N THR A 70 5.50 5.73 0.22
CA THR A 70 6.00 6.51 -0.91
C THR A 70 7.51 6.60 -0.89
N ILE A 71 8.11 6.86 0.28
CA ILE A 71 9.56 6.91 0.43
C ILE A 71 10.18 5.56 0.08
N PHE A 72 9.60 4.47 0.59
CA PHE A 72 10.08 3.12 0.30
C PHE A 72 10.09 2.85 -1.20
N LEU A 73 9.00 3.17 -1.90
CA LEU A 73 8.89 2.93 -3.33
C LEU A 73 9.85 3.81 -4.13
N CYS A 74 9.99 5.07 -3.76
CA CYS A 74 10.91 5.97 -4.44
C CYS A 74 12.37 5.53 -4.27
N ASP A 75 12.72 5.06 -3.07
CA ASP A 75 14.08 4.57 -2.81
C ASP A 75 14.40 3.30 -3.61
N ARG A 76 13.42 2.44 -3.83
CA ARG A 76 13.61 1.22 -4.59
C ARG A 76 13.57 1.45 -6.10
N HIS A 77 12.95 2.53 -6.53
CA HIS A 77 12.75 2.83 -7.96
C HIS A 77 13.18 4.25 -8.28
N PRO A 78 14.47 4.57 -8.07
CA PRO A 78 14.97 5.94 -8.31
C PRO A 78 14.84 6.38 -9.76
N GLU A 79 14.80 5.44 -10.69
CA GLU A 79 14.63 5.70 -12.12
C GLU A 79 13.26 6.28 -12.46
N SER A 80 12.28 6.17 -11.55
CA SER A 80 10.95 6.69 -11.81
C SER A 80 10.87 8.21 -11.69
N SER A 81 11.83 8.83 -11.01
CA SER A 81 11.92 10.28 -10.80
C SER A 81 10.71 10.86 -10.06
N LEU A 82 10.03 10.05 -9.25
CA LEU A 82 8.91 10.52 -8.44
C LEU A 82 9.34 11.28 -7.19
N ALA A 83 10.53 11.00 -6.69
CA ALA A 83 11.09 11.72 -5.56
C ALA A 83 11.74 13.02 -6.02
N LEU A 84 11.50 14.07 -5.30
CA LEU A 84 12.08 15.38 -5.57
C LEU A 84 13.38 15.57 -4.80
#